data_6cc3556fe4210085e057293ebe5a9c71
#
_entry.id   6cc3556fe4210085e057293ebe5a9c71
#
_cell.length_a   1.000
_cell.length_b   1.000
_cell.length_c   1.000
_cell.angle_alpha   90.00
_cell.angle_beta   90.00
_cell.angle_gamma   90.00
#
_symmetry.space_group_name_H-M   'P 1'
#
loop_
_entity.id
_entity.type
_entity.pdbx_description
1 polymer ?
#
loop_
_entity_poly.entity_id
_entity_poly.type
_entity_poly.pdbx_seq_one_letter_code
_entity_poly.pdbx_strand_id
1 'polypeptide(L)'
;MVGAGALASDGNTVVGSNVENASYGLTLCAECSLVSDLIRQGGARLVAVSIVAGDGKPIAPCGRCRQVLFEHGGGDLLVDAGGDVAPVKLSELLPGAFGPEDLGIRRNS
;
A
#
# COMPACT_ATOMS: atom_id res chain seq x y z
N MET A 1 -2.82 -12.11 -12.13
CA MET A 1 -1.67 -11.66 -11.33
C MET A 1 -1.75 -10.16 -11.13
N VAL A 2 -1.38 -9.70 -9.95
CA VAL A 2 -1.39 -8.28 -9.60
C VAL A 2 0.01 -7.91 -9.15
N GLY A 3 0.51 -6.78 -9.64
CA GLY A 3 1.79 -6.24 -9.23
C GLY A 3 1.61 -4.90 -8.55
N ALA A 4 2.54 -4.54 -7.68
CA ALA A 4 2.55 -3.24 -7.01
C ALA A 4 3.96 -2.69 -7.01
N GLY A 5 4.07 -1.39 -7.21
CA GLY A 5 5.33 -0.66 -7.13
C GLY A 5 5.13 0.63 -6.38
N ALA A 6 6.10 1.03 -5.59
CA ALA A 6 6.00 2.25 -4.79
C ALA A 6 7.35 2.95 -4.67
N LEU A 7 7.27 4.24 -4.36
CA LEU A 7 8.42 5.06 -4.02
C LEU A 7 8.42 5.29 -2.51
N ALA A 8 9.54 5.03 -1.88
CA ALA A 8 9.72 5.27 -0.45
C ALA A 8 10.41 6.63 -0.21
N SER A 9 10.31 7.12 1.01
CA SER A 9 10.83 8.44 1.39
C SER A 9 12.36 8.53 1.34
N ASP A 10 13.05 7.39 1.33
CA ASP A 10 14.51 7.34 1.19
C ASP A 10 14.98 7.33 -0.28
N GLY A 11 14.05 7.46 -1.22
CA GLY A 11 14.34 7.45 -2.66
C GLY A 11 14.38 6.06 -3.28
N ASN A 12 14.27 5.00 -2.51
CA ASN A 12 14.26 3.63 -3.02
C ASN A 12 12.87 3.27 -3.56
N THR A 13 12.85 2.34 -4.51
CA THR A 13 11.62 1.73 -4.97
C THR A 13 11.41 0.39 -4.28
N VAL A 14 10.15 0.05 -4.03
CA VAL A 14 9.75 -1.24 -3.48
C VAL A 14 8.72 -1.88 -4.39
N VAL A 15 8.71 -3.20 -4.44
CA VAL A 15 7.84 -3.94 -5.36
C VAL A 15 7.20 -5.12 -4.65
N GLY A 16 6.07 -5.56 -5.17
CA GLY A 16 5.39 -6.74 -4.67
C GLY A 16 4.51 -7.36 -5.74
N SER A 17 4.13 -8.60 -5.53
CA SER A 17 3.16 -9.31 -6.34
C SER A 17 2.24 -10.11 -5.42
N ASN A 18 1.03 -10.43 -5.90
CA ASN A 18 0.13 -11.28 -5.14
C ASN A 18 0.67 -12.71 -5.09
N VAL A 19 0.37 -13.40 -4.01
CA VAL A 19 0.69 -14.82 -3.82
C VAL A 19 -0.63 -15.53 -3.59
N GLU A 20 -1.04 -16.38 -4.55
CA GLU A 20 -2.28 -17.14 -4.48
C GLU A 20 -2.08 -18.41 -3.69
N ASN A 21 -3.13 -18.85 -3.02
CA ASN A 21 -3.13 -20.09 -2.26
C ASN A 21 -4.52 -20.72 -2.29
N ALA A 22 -4.58 -22.04 -2.41
CA ALA A 22 -5.86 -22.74 -2.36
C ALA A 22 -6.55 -22.58 -1.00
N SER A 23 -5.79 -22.38 0.06
CA SER A 23 -6.30 -21.91 1.34
C SER A 23 -6.34 -20.37 1.31
N TYR A 24 -7.50 -19.81 1.09
CA TYR A 24 -7.64 -18.36 0.84
C TYR A 24 -7.11 -17.51 1.97
N GLY A 25 -7.13 -17.99 3.21
CA GLY A 25 -6.58 -17.26 4.33
C GLY A 25 -5.07 -17.05 4.26
N LEU A 26 -4.36 -17.79 3.43
CA LEU A 26 -2.92 -17.69 3.22
C LEU A 26 -2.54 -16.87 1.97
N THR A 27 -3.54 -16.38 1.24
CA THR A 27 -3.31 -15.55 0.05
C THR A 27 -2.78 -14.18 0.47
N LEU A 28 -1.73 -13.73 -0.22
CA LEU A 28 -1.13 -12.41 0.03
C LEU A 28 -1.44 -11.49 -1.13
N CYS A 29 -1.93 -10.29 -0.84
CA CYS A 29 -2.10 -9.24 -1.83
C CYS A 29 -0.75 -8.64 -2.22
N ALA A 30 -0.67 -8.09 -3.43
CA ALA A 30 0.56 -7.45 -3.93
C ALA A 30 1.01 -6.32 -3.00
N GLU A 31 0.09 -5.55 -2.44
CA GLU A 31 0.38 -4.46 -1.52
C GLU A 31 1.01 -4.95 -0.22
N CYS A 32 0.55 -6.09 0.31
CA CYS A 32 1.15 -6.69 1.50
C CYS A 32 2.57 -7.17 1.22
N SER A 33 2.79 -7.75 0.05
CA SER A 33 4.12 -8.16 -0.40
C SER A 33 5.05 -6.95 -0.54
N LEU A 34 4.53 -5.85 -1.08
CA LEU A 34 5.27 -4.60 -1.22
C LEU A 34 5.69 -4.04 0.14
N VAL A 35 4.79 -4.06 1.12
CA VAL A 35 5.11 -3.57 2.48
C VAL A 35 6.17 -4.45 3.13
N SER A 36 6.13 -5.76 2.89
CA SER A 36 7.18 -6.67 3.37
C SER A 36 8.54 -6.27 2.79
N ASP A 37 8.60 -5.94 1.49
CA ASP A 37 9.82 -5.48 0.85
C ASP A 37 10.29 -4.15 1.45
N LEU A 38 9.37 -3.24 1.73
CA LEU A 38 9.68 -1.97 2.38
C LEU A 38 10.38 -2.18 3.74
N ILE A 39 9.83 -3.06 4.56
CA ILE A 39 10.39 -3.37 5.88
C ILE A 39 11.78 -3.99 5.73
N ARG A 40 11.95 -4.91 4.79
CA ARG A 40 13.24 -5.54 4.51
C ARG A 40 14.30 -4.50 4.13
N GLN A 41 13.91 -3.44 3.44
CA GLN A 41 14.81 -2.38 2.99
C GLN A 41 15.06 -1.29 4.04
N GLY A 42 14.51 -1.41 5.23
CA GLY A 42 14.77 -0.46 6.31
C GLY A 42 13.54 0.26 6.85
N GLY A 43 12.38 0.07 6.25
CA GLY A 43 11.12 0.57 6.79
C GLY A 43 10.89 2.06 6.62
N ALA A 44 11.40 2.67 5.56
CA ALA A 44 11.07 4.06 5.22
C ALA A 44 9.57 4.19 4.94
N ARG A 45 9.05 5.41 4.91
CA ARG A 45 7.63 5.63 4.64
C ARG A 45 7.37 5.56 3.13
N LEU A 46 6.18 5.08 2.78
CA LEU A 46 5.70 5.12 1.39
C LEU A 46 5.25 6.54 1.03
N VAL A 47 5.62 6.97 -0.16
CA VAL A 47 5.26 8.31 -0.69
C VAL A 47 4.25 8.19 -1.82
N ALA A 48 4.40 7.21 -2.68
CA ALA A 48 3.50 6.98 -3.82
C ALA A 48 3.46 5.49 -4.13
N VAL A 49 2.30 5.00 -4.56
CA VAL A 49 2.10 3.59 -4.87
C VAL A 49 1.21 3.44 -6.11
N SER A 50 1.53 2.46 -6.94
CA SER A 50 0.69 2.04 -8.07
C SER A 50 0.51 0.54 -8.03
N ILE A 51 -0.73 0.09 -8.18
CA ILE A 51 -1.09 -1.32 -8.27
C ILE A 51 -1.59 -1.58 -9.69
N VAL A 52 -1.08 -2.60 -10.34
CA VAL A 52 -1.45 -2.94 -11.71
C VAL A 52 -2.01 -4.35 -11.79
N ALA A 53 -3.10 -4.50 -12.54
CA ALA A 53 -3.68 -5.80 -12.85
C ALA A 53 -2.86 -6.51 -13.94
N GLY A 54 -3.22 -7.76 -14.24
CA GLY A 54 -2.50 -8.56 -15.24
C GLY A 54 -2.52 -7.98 -16.66
N ASP A 55 -3.45 -7.07 -16.95
CA ASP A 55 -3.52 -6.37 -18.24
C ASP A 55 -2.64 -5.09 -18.27
N GLY A 56 -1.90 -4.82 -17.20
CA GLY A 56 -1.03 -3.65 -17.10
C GLY A 56 -1.73 -2.36 -16.70
N LYS A 57 -3.02 -2.40 -16.44
CA LYS A 57 -3.78 -1.19 -16.06
C LYS A 57 -3.78 -1.00 -14.54
N PRO A 58 -3.62 0.25 -14.07
CA PRO A 58 -3.70 0.53 -12.64
C PRO A 58 -5.08 0.21 -12.08
N ILE A 59 -5.11 -0.27 -10.85
CA ILE A 59 -6.34 -0.54 -10.10
C ILE A 59 -6.21 0.02 -8.69
N ALA A 60 -7.34 0.33 -8.08
CA ALA A 60 -7.36 0.79 -6.69
C ALA A 60 -7.08 -0.38 -5.73
N PRO A 61 -6.38 -0.14 -4.62
CA PRO A 61 -6.17 -1.19 -3.62
C PRO A 61 -7.47 -1.59 -2.95
N CYS A 62 -7.58 -2.86 -2.55
CA CYS A 62 -8.74 -3.34 -1.80
C CYS A 62 -8.76 -2.72 -0.40
N GLY A 63 -9.89 -2.85 0.32
CA GLY A 63 -10.06 -2.21 1.62
C GLY A 63 -9.01 -2.65 2.64
N ARG A 64 -8.70 -3.94 2.69
CA ARG A 64 -7.65 -4.47 3.58
C ARG A 64 -6.29 -3.84 3.27
N CYS A 65 -5.95 -3.74 2.00
CA CYS A 65 -4.67 -3.18 1.58
C CYS A 65 -4.59 -1.68 1.82
N ARG A 66 -5.71 -0.97 1.73
CA ARG A 66 -5.77 0.45 2.11
C ARG A 66 -5.33 0.66 3.55
N GLN A 67 -5.79 -0.21 4.47
CA GLN A 67 -5.40 -0.13 5.87
C GLN A 67 -3.90 -0.42 6.07
N VAL A 68 -3.38 -1.43 5.38
CA VAL A 68 -1.95 -1.75 5.44
C VAL A 68 -1.11 -0.58 4.91
N LEU A 69 -1.51 0.00 3.78
CA LEU A 69 -0.81 1.13 3.20
C LEU A 69 -0.88 2.36 4.11
N PHE A 70 -2.00 2.57 4.81
CA PHE A 70 -2.15 3.67 5.74
C PHE A 70 -1.14 3.59 6.89
N GLU A 71 -0.89 2.40 7.40
CA GLU A 71 0.10 2.19 8.46
C GLU A 71 1.50 2.66 8.02
N HIS A 72 1.86 2.45 6.77
CA HIS A 72 3.21 2.68 6.27
C HIS A 72 3.39 3.93 5.41
N GLY A 73 2.31 4.60 5.04
CA GLY A 73 2.37 5.82 4.22
C GLY A 73 1.53 6.96 4.76
N GLY A 74 0.55 6.66 5.60
CA GLY A 74 -0.38 7.66 6.10
C GLY A 74 -1.36 8.15 5.05
N GLY A 75 -2.20 9.12 5.42
CA GLY A 75 -3.23 9.66 4.55
C GLY A 75 -2.71 10.45 3.35
N ASP A 76 -1.47 10.92 3.42
CA ASP A 76 -0.86 11.70 2.33
C ASP A 76 -0.23 10.84 1.25
N LEU A 77 -0.18 9.52 1.42
CA LEU A 77 0.31 8.60 0.40
C LEU A 77 -0.48 8.79 -0.90
N LEU A 78 0.24 9.00 -1.99
CA LEU A 78 -0.39 9.16 -3.31
C LEU A 78 -0.64 7.78 -3.91
N VAL A 79 -1.87 7.54 -4.33
CA VAL A 79 -2.28 6.25 -4.90
C VAL A 79 -2.75 6.47 -6.34
N ASP A 80 -2.15 5.72 -7.26
CA ASP A 80 -2.64 5.66 -8.64
C ASP A 80 -3.87 4.75 -8.65
N ALA A 81 -5.04 5.36 -8.77
CA ALA A 81 -6.32 4.66 -8.71
C ALA A 81 -6.79 4.15 -10.06
N GLY A 82 -6.01 4.40 -11.13
CA GLY A 82 -6.34 3.94 -12.47
C GLY A 82 -7.13 4.92 -13.30
N GLY A 83 -7.34 4.56 -14.56
CA GLY A 83 -8.03 5.41 -15.52
C GLY A 83 -7.21 6.65 -15.88
N ASP A 84 -7.87 7.68 -16.36
CA ASP A 84 -7.26 8.96 -16.69
C ASP A 84 -7.27 9.93 -15.51
N VAL A 85 -7.45 9.41 -14.30
CA VAL A 85 -7.55 10.21 -13.09
C VAL A 85 -6.15 10.40 -12.49
N ALA A 86 -5.85 11.61 -12.06
CA ALA A 86 -4.59 11.89 -11.35
C ALA A 86 -4.53 11.07 -10.05
N PRO A 87 -3.32 10.76 -9.55
CA PRO A 87 -3.19 10.08 -8.27
C PRO A 87 -3.94 10.80 -7.15
N VAL A 88 -4.56 10.04 -6.27
CA VAL A 88 -5.33 10.56 -5.14
C VAL A 88 -4.62 10.24 -3.83
N LYS A 89 -4.88 11.04 -2.80
CA LYS A 89 -4.37 10.72 -1.47
C LYS A 89 -5.12 9.53 -0.89
N LEU A 90 -4.41 8.71 -0.13
CA LEU A 90 -5.01 7.55 0.53
C LEU A 90 -6.15 7.96 1.47
N SER A 91 -6.08 9.15 2.09
CA SER A 91 -7.15 9.66 2.93
C SER A 91 -8.49 9.79 2.20
N GLU A 92 -8.48 9.96 0.88
CA GLU A 92 -9.69 9.99 0.07
C GLU A 92 -10.28 8.61 -0.17
N LEU A 93 -9.44 7.56 -0.12
CA LEU A 93 -9.85 6.17 -0.28
C LEU A 93 -10.15 5.48 1.05
N LEU A 94 -9.72 6.06 2.16
CA LEU A 94 -9.89 5.52 3.50
C LEU A 94 -10.18 6.68 4.47
N PRO A 95 -11.34 7.34 4.35
CA PRO A 95 -11.67 8.48 5.21
C PRO A 95 -11.84 8.04 6.67
N GLY A 96 -11.40 8.86 7.60
CA GLY A 96 -11.53 8.57 9.02
C GLY A 96 -10.81 7.30 9.46
N ALA A 97 -9.66 7.01 8.85
CA ALA A 97 -8.98 5.75 9.04
C ALA A 97 -8.57 5.52 10.50
N PHE A 98 -8.75 4.27 10.96
CA PHE A 98 -8.20 3.81 12.23
C PHE A 98 -6.68 3.69 12.08
N GLY A 99 -5.93 4.24 13.01
CA GLY A 99 -4.47 4.19 12.97
C GLY A 99 -3.88 3.98 14.36
N PRO A 100 -2.55 3.89 14.46
CA PRO A 100 -1.88 3.67 15.74
C PRO A 100 -2.25 4.69 16.81
N GLU A 101 -2.50 5.93 16.42
CA GLU A 101 -2.89 7.00 17.33
C GLU A 101 -4.19 6.71 18.05
N ASP A 102 -5.12 6.00 17.40
CA ASP A 102 -6.43 5.66 17.97
C ASP A 102 -6.32 4.64 19.10
N LEU A 103 -5.21 3.91 19.17
CA LEU A 103 -4.91 2.99 20.26
C LEU A 103 -4.16 3.66 21.39
N GLY A 104 -3.86 4.96 21.28
CA GLY A 104 -3.05 5.65 22.26
C GLY A 104 -1.58 5.29 22.23
N ILE A 105 -1.13 4.61 21.20
CA ILE A 105 0.27 4.21 21.01
C ILE A 105 1.04 5.37 20.43
N ARG A 106 2.15 5.73 21.07
CA ARG A 106 3.04 6.79 20.59
C ARG A 106 4.29 6.16 19.99
N ARG A 107 4.44 6.27 18.70
CA ARG A 107 5.54 5.61 17.99
C ARG A 107 6.89 6.18 18.33
N ASN A 108 6.94 7.40 18.74
CA ASN A 108 8.18 8.12 19.05
C ASN A 108 8.31 8.43 20.52
N SER A 109 7.52 7.80 21.33
CA SER A 109 7.61 7.98 22.78
C SER A 109 8.56 6.98 23.38
#